data_a92d064c2522f789e0686d4477c056b4
#
_entry.id   a92d064c2522f789e0686d4477c056b4
#
_cell.length_a   1.000
_cell.length_b   1.000
_cell.length_c   1.000
_cell.angle_alpha   90.00
_cell.angle_beta   90.00
_cell.angle_gamma   90.00
#
_symmetry.space_group_name_H-M   'P 1'
#
loop_
_entity.id
_entity.type
_entity.pdbx_description
1 polymer ?
#
loop_
_entity_poly.entity_id
_entity_poly.type
_entity_poly.pdbx_seq_one_letter_code
_entity_poly.pdbx_strand_id
1 'polypeptide(L)' 'MFEAFVLVCMLKDPTVCHTLQDTEGPYIKQSQCVKRAYQIAVELPEYMPEYLAVKYKCVEEGSSKEKLDI' A
#
# COMPACT_ATOMS: atom_id res chain seq x y z
N MET A 1 -6.94 7.75 11.71
CA MET A 1 -7.16 6.56 10.90
C MET A 1 -6.03 6.37 9.93
N PHE A 2 -5.80 5.14 9.50
CA PHE A 2 -4.65 4.83 8.67
C PHE A 2 -5.09 4.20 7.36
N GLU A 3 -4.40 4.57 6.28
CA GLU A 3 -4.66 3.96 4.98
C GLU A 3 -3.41 3.24 4.51
N ALA A 4 -3.60 2.09 3.90
CA ALA A 4 -2.51 1.25 3.46
C ALA A 4 -2.21 1.46 1.99
N PHE A 5 -0.93 1.60 1.67
CA PHE A 5 -0.47 1.74 0.31
C PHE A 5 0.64 0.74 0.08
N VAL A 6 0.64 0.09 -1.08
CA VAL A 6 1.65 -0.88 -1.43
C VAL A 6 2.26 -0.48 -2.77
N LEU A 7 3.57 -0.35 -2.81
CA LEU A 7 4.27 -0.02 -4.04
C LEU A 7 4.65 -1.32 -4.73
N VAL A 8 4.23 -1.46 -5.98
CA VAL A 8 4.51 -2.65 -6.76
C VAL A 8 5.23 -2.25 -8.04
N CYS A 9 6.16 -3.09 -8.48
CA CYS A 9 6.92 -2.84 -9.68
C CYS A 9 6.92 -4.10 -10.55
N MET A 10 7.00 -3.90 -11.86
CA MET A 10 7.00 -5.03 -12.76
C MET A 10 8.28 -5.83 -12.63
N LEU A 11 8.14 -7.15 -12.68
CA LEU A 11 9.31 -8.01 -12.60
C LEU A 11 10.21 -7.83 -13.81
N LYS A 12 9.62 -7.66 -14.99
CA LYS A 12 10.41 -7.52 -16.18
C LYS A 12 11.03 -6.15 -16.34
N ASP A 13 10.41 -5.14 -15.75
CA ASP A 13 10.89 -3.78 -15.91
C ASP A 13 10.71 -3.08 -14.56
N PRO A 14 11.70 -3.12 -13.70
CA PRO A 14 11.57 -2.54 -12.35
C PRO A 14 11.39 -1.04 -12.34
N THR A 15 11.51 -0.38 -13.49
CA THR A 15 11.25 1.06 -13.52
C THR A 15 9.77 1.36 -13.66
N VAL A 16 8.96 0.35 -13.97
CA VAL A 16 7.52 0.55 -14.09
C VAL A 16 6.88 0.13 -12.78
N CYS A 17 6.45 1.11 -12.01
CA CYS A 17 5.90 0.88 -10.68
C CYS A 17 4.57 1.59 -10.52
N HIS A 18 3.74 1.04 -9.64
CA HIS A 18 2.46 1.63 -9.34
C HIS A 18 2.21 1.56 -7.84
N THR A 19 1.45 2.51 -7.34
CA THR A 19 1.07 2.50 -5.94
C THR A 19 -0.37 2.03 -5.84
N LEU A 20 -0.59 0.97 -5.07
CA LEU A 20 -1.92 0.43 -4.85
C LEU A 20 -2.45 0.94 -3.53
N GLN A 21 -3.67 1.41 -3.52
CA GLN A 21 -4.29 1.88 -2.29
C GLN A 21 -5.33 0.86 -1.86
N ASP A 22 -5.30 0.51 -0.58
CA ASP A 22 -6.27 -0.44 -0.04
C ASP A 22 -7.64 0.23 -0.01
N THR A 23 -8.64 -0.45 -0.55
CA THR A 23 -9.98 0.10 -0.59
C THR A 23 -10.80 -0.30 0.62
N GLU A 24 -10.28 -1.18 1.48
CA GLU A 24 -11.03 -1.62 2.64
C GLU A 24 -10.78 -0.75 3.86
N GLY A 25 -9.72 0.06 3.84
CA GLY A 25 -9.49 0.99 4.93
C GLY A 25 -10.50 2.10 4.93
N PRO A 26 -10.33 3.08 5.78
CA PRO A 26 -9.19 3.23 6.67
C PRO A 26 -9.31 2.41 7.94
N TYR A 27 -8.19 2.27 8.64
CA TYR A 27 -8.12 1.48 9.85
C TYR A 27 -7.86 2.37 11.05
N ILE A 28 -8.40 1.99 12.18
CA ILE A 28 -8.26 2.79 13.38
C ILE A 28 -6.86 2.65 13.96
N LYS A 29 -6.29 1.46 13.90
CA LYS A 29 -4.98 1.22 14.48
C LYS A 29 -3.95 0.99 13.39
N GLN A 30 -2.73 1.48 13.66
CA GLN A 30 -1.65 1.29 12.70
C GLN A 30 -1.35 -0.20 12.50
N SER A 31 -1.47 -0.99 13.56
CA SER A 31 -1.19 -2.42 13.42
C SER A 31 -2.14 -3.09 12.45
N GLN A 32 -3.39 -2.64 12.40
CA GLN A 32 -4.33 -3.20 11.45
C GLN A 32 -3.95 -2.82 10.03
N CYS A 33 -3.49 -1.59 9.84
CA CYS A 33 -3.07 -1.13 8.53
C CYS A 33 -1.85 -1.91 8.05
N VAL A 34 -0.86 -2.10 8.92
CA VAL A 34 0.34 -2.84 8.56
C VAL A 34 0.00 -4.28 8.20
N LYS A 35 -0.89 -4.89 8.98
CA LYS A 35 -1.29 -6.26 8.72
C LYS A 35 -1.95 -6.38 7.35
N ARG A 36 -2.81 -5.43 7.02
CA ARG A 36 -3.49 -5.45 5.74
C ARG A 36 -2.52 -5.22 4.59
N ALA A 37 -1.60 -4.28 4.77
CA ALA A 37 -0.60 -4.01 3.72
C ALA A 37 0.23 -5.25 3.46
N TYR A 38 0.61 -5.95 4.50
CA TYR A 38 1.39 -7.17 4.35
C TYR A 38 0.57 -8.24 3.63
N GLN A 39 -0.72 -8.34 3.97
CA GLN A 39 -1.58 -9.31 3.33
C GLN A 39 -1.69 -9.02 1.83
N ILE A 40 -1.83 -7.75 1.47
CA ILE A 40 -1.90 -7.38 0.06
C ILE A 40 -0.62 -7.78 -0.65
N ALA A 41 0.52 -7.54 -0.02
CA ALA A 41 1.80 -7.87 -0.64
C ALA A 41 1.96 -9.38 -0.84
N VAL A 42 1.49 -10.17 0.13
CA VAL A 42 1.61 -11.62 0.04
C VAL A 42 0.68 -12.18 -1.03
N GLU A 43 -0.51 -11.60 -1.17
CA GLU A 43 -1.47 -12.10 -2.13
C GLU A 43 -1.28 -11.53 -3.53
N LEU A 44 -0.40 -10.54 -3.66
CA LEU A 44 -0.21 -9.87 -4.94
C LEU A 44 0.05 -10.82 -6.10
N PRO A 45 0.88 -11.85 -5.96
CA PRO A 45 1.17 -12.71 -7.09
C PRO A 45 -0.05 -13.44 -7.64
N GLU A 46 -1.10 -13.58 -6.85
CA GLU A 46 -2.30 -14.24 -7.32
C GLU A 46 -3.14 -13.33 -8.20
N TYR A 47 -3.02 -12.03 -7.98
CA TYR A 47 -3.80 -11.07 -8.76
C TYR A 47 -2.98 -10.40 -9.85
N MET A 48 -1.71 -10.17 -9.59
CA MET A 48 -0.83 -9.48 -10.53
C MET A 48 0.50 -10.22 -10.59
N PRO A 49 0.53 -11.39 -11.26
CA PRO A 49 1.74 -12.21 -11.24
C PRO A 49 2.95 -11.56 -11.88
N GLU A 50 2.76 -10.51 -12.65
CA GLU A 50 3.89 -9.84 -13.28
C GLU A 50 4.48 -8.74 -12.42
N TYR A 51 3.93 -8.53 -11.24
CA TYR A 51 4.37 -7.47 -10.34
C TYR A 51 4.88 -8.03 -9.04
N LEU A 52 5.76 -7.26 -8.39
CA LEU A 52 6.28 -7.63 -7.09
C LEU A 52 6.08 -6.46 -6.15
N ALA A 53 5.63 -6.75 -4.93
CA ALA A 53 5.50 -5.72 -3.92
C ALA A 53 6.88 -5.35 -3.42
N VAL A 54 7.22 -4.06 -3.52
CA VAL A 54 8.54 -3.58 -3.16
C VAL A 54 8.54 -3.06 -1.74
N LYS A 55 7.50 -2.32 -1.38
CA LYS A 55 7.38 -1.81 -0.03
C LYS A 55 5.96 -1.34 0.20
N TYR A 56 5.65 -1.06 1.45
CA TYR A 56 4.32 -0.57 1.78
C TYR A 56 4.46 0.52 2.81
N LYS A 57 3.38 1.26 3.01
CA LYS A 57 3.35 2.26 4.05
C LYS A 57 1.92 2.44 4.53
N CYS A 58 1.80 2.93 5.75
CA CYS A 58 0.51 3.29 6.33
C CYS A 58 0.56 4.76 6.63
N VAL A 59 -0.38 5.49 6.07
CA VAL A 59 -0.45 6.94 6.23
C VAL A 59 -1.60 7.27 7.13
N GLU A 60 -1.34 8.07 8.14
CA GLU A 60 -2.38 8.47 9.06
C GLU A 60 -3.18 9.60 8.43
N GLU A 61 -4.49 9.39 8.37
CA GLU A 61 -5.36 10.41 7.85
C GLU A 61 -5.87 11.27 8.95
N GLY A 62 -6.37 12.38 8.60
CA GLY A 62 -6.88 13.26 9.62
C GLY A 62 -5.90 14.32 9.97
N SER A 63 -4.66 13.96 10.17
CA SER A 63 -3.69 14.98 10.48
C SER A 63 -3.00 15.42 9.23
N SER A 64 -2.97 14.54 8.29
CA SER A 64 -2.13 14.86 7.17
C SER A 64 -2.76 15.77 6.25
N LYS A 65 -3.98 15.99 6.43
CA LYS A 65 -4.48 16.79 5.48
C LYS A 65 -3.63 17.88 5.39
N GLU A 66 -2.96 17.98 6.28
CA GLU A 66 -2.16 18.93 6.14
C GLU A 66 -1.17 18.57 5.29
N LYS A 67 -1.07 17.77 5.02
CA LYS A 67 -0.27 17.54 4.26
C LYS A 67 -0.35 17.59 3.12
N LEU A 68 -1.10 17.71 2.87
CA LEU A 68 -1.13 17.70 1.86
C LEU A 68 -0.55 18.53 1.35
N ASP A 69 -0.37 19.03 1.89
CA ASP A 69 0.24 19.77 1.56
C ASP A 69 1.29 19.49 1.15
N ILE A 70 1.48 19.02 1.13
CA ILE A 70 2.47 18.72 0.77
C ILE A 70 2.70 18.57 -0.16
#